data_e99313cfa15452b704ef0ad3c28a5559
#
_entry.id   e99313cfa15452b704ef0ad3c28a5559
#
_cell.length_a   1.000
_cell.length_b   1.000
_cell.length_c   1.000
_cell.angle_alpha   90.00
_cell.angle_beta   90.00
_cell.angle_gamma   90.00
#
_symmetry.space_group_name_H-M   'P 1'
#
loop_
_entity.id
_entity.type
_entity.pdbx_description
1 polymer ?
#
loop_
_entity_poly.entity_id
_entity_poly.type
_entity_poly.pdbx_seq_one_letter_code
_entity_poly.pdbx_strand_id
1 'polypeptide(L)'
;KKGDRVLVGQTIAEAGGFVSAPVYASVSGVVKGIEKRLTATGGYCDAIIVENDEVYESVAFEETKDITQLSKDEIRGKIQKAGIVGMGGAGFPTHVKLSPKEPEKIKYILVNGAECEPYLTSDYRIMLEQPEKLVGGLKVMLQLFDGAKGYICIEDNKPEGIAKLQELVEGEANIEVQPLKTKYPQGAERMLIYAVTG
;
A
#
# COMPACT_ATOMS: atom_id res chain seq x y z
N LYS A 1 18.25 -20.51 3.78
CA LYS A 1 18.76 -21.81 3.26
C LYS A 1 17.81 -22.92 3.71
N LYS A 2 17.91 -24.10 3.06
CA LYS A 2 17.15 -25.27 3.54
C LYS A 2 17.55 -25.59 4.99
N GLY A 3 16.57 -25.75 5.87
CA GLY A 3 16.74 -25.99 7.29
C GLY A 3 16.74 -24.74 8.17
N ASP A 4 16.82 -23.55 7.59
CA ASP A 4 16.75 -22.30 8.37
C ASP A 4 15.35 -22.12 8.93
N ARG A 5 15.24 -21.72 10.21
CA ARG A 5 13.98 -21.25 10.79
C ARG A 5 13.74 -19.81 10.36
N VAL A 6 12.47 -19.49 10.04
CA VAL A 6 12.02 -18.15 9.68
C VAL A 6 10.81 -17.75 10.51
N LEU A 7 10.64 -16.45 10.70
CA LEU A 7 9.54 -15.85 11.45
C LEU A 7 8.64 -15.07 10.50
N VAL A 8 7.37 -14.88 10.87
CA VAL A 8 6.44 -14.00 10.12
C VAL A 8 7.05 -12.61 9.99
N GLY A 9 7.07 -12.08 8.78
CA GLY A 9 7.64 -10.76 8.48
C GLY A 9 9.17 -10.74 8.30
N GLN A 10 9.86 -11.87 8.47
CA GLN A 10 11.29 -11.96 8.20
C GLN A 10 11.55 -11.91 6.70
N THR A 11 12.49 -11.07 6.25
CA THR A 11 12.93 -11.05 4.85
C THR A 11 13.57 -12.38 4.48
N ILE A 12 13.03 -13.04 3.45
CA ILE A 12 13.51 -14.32 2.93
C ILE A 12 14.09 -14.23 1.52
N ALA A 13 13.81 -13.12 0.81
CA ALA A 13 14.49 -12.78 -0.43
C ALA A 13 14.60 -11.26 -0.55
N GLU A 14 15.75 -10.78 -1.02
CA GLU A 14 16.03 -9.38 -1.25
C GLU A 14 15.41 -8.89 -2.57
N ALA A 15 15.21 -7.58 -2.68
CA ALA A 15 14.78 -6.96 -3.92
C ALA A 15 15.85 -7.12 -5.01
N GLY A 16 15.47 -7.57 -6.22
CA GLY A 16 16.37 -7.79 -7.33
C GLY A 16 16.82 -6.52 -8.07
N GLY A 17 16.31 -5.35 -7.68
CA GLY A 17 16.63 -4.06 -8.30
C GLY A 17 15.74 -2.93 -7.78
N PHE A 18 15.80 -1.75 -8.42
CA PHE A 18 15.02 -0.58 -8.00
C PHE A 18 13.51 -0.81 -8.14
N VAL A 19 13.07 -1.35 -9.29
CA VAL A 19 11.65 -1.72 -9.52
C VAL A 19 11.43 -3.16 -9.04
N SER A 20 11.52 -3.36 -7.74
CA SER A 20 11.37 -4.65 -7.07
C SER A 20 11.01 -4.42 -5.61
N ALA A 21 10.58 -5.47 -4.92
CA ALA A 21 10.31 -5.46 -3.50
C ALA A 21 10.91 -6.71 -2.84
N PRO A 22 11.32 -6.65 -1.56
CA PRO A 22 11.71 -7.83 -0.79
C PRO A 22 10.53 -8.79 -0.64
N VAL A 23 10.84 -10.06 -0.40
CA VAL A 23 9.84 -11.09 -0.07
C VAL A 23 9.99 -11.46 1.39
N TYR A 24 8.88 -11.52 2.10
CA TYR A 24 8.81 -11.83 3.52
C TYR A 24 8.16 -13.19 3.75
N ALA A 25 8.56 -13.86 4.82
CA ALA A 25 7.88 -15.06 5.27
C ALA A 25 6.46 -14.70 5.77
N SER A 26 5.46 -15.35 5.23
CA SER A 26 4.04 -15.18 5.64
C SER A 26 3.66 -16.07 6.82
N VAL A 27 4.50 -17.03 7.17
CA VAL A 27 4.33 -17.96 8.28
C VAL A 27 5.66 -18.12 9.01
N SER A 28 5.64 -18.54 10.28
CA SER A 28 6.83 -19.05 10.96
C SER A 28 7.03 -20.54 10.64
N GLY A 29 8.28 -21.01 10.67
CA GLY A 29 8.57 -22.39 10.38
C GLY A 29 9.97 -22.63 9.81
N VAL A 30 10.14 -23.72 9.07
CA VAL A 30 11.43 -24.18 8.55
C VAL A 30 11.45 -24.18 7.03
N VAL A 31 12.46 -23.58 6.43
CA VAL A 31 12.68 -23.58 4.98
C VAL A 31 12.99 -25.01 4.50
N LYS A 32 12.16 -25.55 3.64
CA LYS A 32 12.35 -26.90 3.03
C LYS A 32 13.22 -26.86 1.78
N GLY A 33 13.22 -25.75 1.07
CA GLY A 33 14.00 -25.58 -0.16
C GLY A 33 13.45 -24.50 -1.07
N ILE A 34 13.97 -24.46 -2.29
CA ILE A 34 13.49 -23.64 -3.39
C ILE A 34 13.02 -24.57 -4.49
N GLU A 35 11.80 -24.37 -4.98
CA GLU A 35 11.17 -25.21 -5.99
C GLU A 35 10.44 -24.36 -7.03
N LYS A 36 10.31 -24.89 -8.25
CA LYS A 36 9.47 -24.27 -9.27
C LYS A 36 7.99 -24.43 -8.91
N ARG A 37 7.27 -23.32 -8.80
CA ARG A 37 5.83 -23.29 -8.52
C ARG A 37 5.09 -22.46 -9.55
N LEU A 38 3.86 -22.86 -9.84
CA LEU A 38 2.96 -22.12 -10.72
C LEU A 38 2.55 -20.80 -10.07
N THR A 39 2.64 -19.71 -10.82
CA THR A 39 2.18 -18.39 -10.39
C THR A 39 0.73 -18.15 -10.81
N ALA A 40 0.09 -17.11 -10.22
CA ALA A 40 -1.26 -16.70 -10.59
C ALA A 40 -1.38 -16.25 -12.07
N THR A 41 -0.27 -15.87 -12.70
CA THR A 41 -0.22 -15.49 -14.11
C THR A 41 0.01 -16.64 -15.07
N GLY A 42 0.05 -17.89 -14.58
CA GLY A 42 0.21 -19.09 -15.38
C GLY A 42 1.67 -19.48 -15.73
N GLY A 43 2.65 -18.68 -15.27
CA GLY A 43 4.07 -19.01 -15.41
C GLY A 43 4.62 -19.79 -14.20
N TYR A 44 5.85 -20.27 -14.31
CA TYR A 44 6.57 -20.89 -13.19
C TYR A 44 7.66 -19.94 -12.67
N CYS A 45 7.77 -19.80 -11.35
CA CYS A 45 8.87 -19.09 -10.71
C CYS A 45 9.54 -19.97 -9.63
N ASP A 46 10.74 -19.56 -9.19
CA ASP A 46 11.35 -20.11 -8.01
C ASP A 46 10.60 -19.63 -6.78
N ALA A 47 10.14 -20.55 -5.94
CA ALA A 47 9.41 -20.31 -4.72
C ALA A 47 10.17 -20.89 -3.53
N ILE A 48 10.30 -20.11 -2.45
CA ILE A 48 10.84 -20.56 -1.18
C ILE A 48 9.73 -21.33 -0.45
N ILE A 49 9.95 -22.61 -0.21
CA ILE A 49 8.98 -23.47 0.50
C ILE A 49 9.29 -23.43 1.99
N VAL A 50 8.31 -22.98 2.76
CA VAL A 50 8.36 -22.97 4.23
C VAL A 50 7.34 -23.95 4.77
N GLU A 51 7.76 -24.87 5.63
CA GLU A 51 6.86 -25.70 6.43
C GLU A 51 6.38 -24.90 7.61
N ASN A 52 5.08 -24.58 7.62
CA ASN A 52 4.46 -23.80 8.69
C ASN A 52 4.49 -24.60 10.02
N ASP A 53 4.95 -23.96 11.10
CA ASP A 53 4.93 -24.53 12.46
C ASP A 53 3.64 -24.23 13.22
N GLU A 54 2.71 -23.49 12.59
CA GLU A 54 1.40 -23.07 13.14
C GLU A 54 1.50 -22.15 14.39
N VAL A 55 2.70 -21.73 14.75
CA VAL A 55 2.94 -20.83 15.89
C VAL A 55 2.76 -19.36 15.51
N TYR A 56 3.09 -19.00 14.24
CA TYR A 56 3.02 -17.64 13.69
C TYR A 56 3.85 -16.63 14.50
N GLU A 57 4.98 -17.06 15.04
CA GLU A 57 5.91 -16.16 15.70
C GLU A 57 6.43 -15.10 14.73
N SER A 58 6.31 -13.82 15.11
CA SER A 58 6.67 -12.69 14.26
C SER A 58 8.01 -12.09 14.65
N VAL A 59 8.68 -11.47 13.68
CA VAL A 59 9.81 -10.58 13.97
C VAL A 59 9.32 -9.37 14.76
N ALA A 60 10.20 -8.77 15.56
CA ALA A 60 9.94 -7.46 16.14
C ALA A 60 9.97 -6.39 15.04
N PHE A 61 8.89 -5.63 14.90
CA PHE A 61 8.84 -4.51 13.98
C PHE A 61 9.32 -3.24 14.68
N GLU A 62 10.18 -2.48 13.99
CA GLU A 62 10.61 -1.16 14.47
C GLU A 62 9.48 -0.15 14.26
N GLU A 63 8.96 0.39 15.35
CA GLU A 63 7.94 1.42 15.31
C GLU A 63 8.56 2.81 15.13
N THR A 64 8.05 3.58 14.18
CA THR A 64 8.41 4.99 14.01
C THR A 64 7.38 5.85 14.75
N LYS A 65 7.77 6.43 15.88
CA LYS A 65 6.88 7.23 16.73
C LYS A 65 6.51 8.57 16.09
N ASP A 66 7.44 9.19 15.36
CA ASP A 66 7.22 10.49 14.72
C ASP A 66 7.88 10.51 13.33
N ILE A 67 7.02 10.51 12.31
CA ILE A 67 7.46 10.56 10.92
C ILE A 67 8.01 11.92 10.49
N THR A 68 7.68 12.99 11.23
CA THR A 68 8.13 14.35 10.90
C THR A 68 9.62 14.54 11.14
N GLN A 69 10.24 13.67 11.95
CA GLN A 69 11.67 13.67 12.21
C GLN A 69 12.49 12.96 11.13
N LEU A 70 11.82 12.28 10.20
CA LEU A 70 12.48 11.55 9.12
C LEU A 70 12.67 12.43 7.89
N SER A 71 13.81 12.28 7.23
CA SER A 71 14.01 12.82 5.89
C SER A 71 13.15 12.07 4.86
N LYS A 72 12.88 12.72 3.73
CA LYS A 72 12.12 12.11 2.61
C LYS A 72 12.73 10.79 2.14
N ASP A 73 14.06 10.69 2.14
CA ASP A 73 14.75 9.46 1.72
C ASP A 73 14.64 8.35 2.76
N GLU A 74 14.65 8.68 4.06
CA GLU A 74 14.39 7.70 5.12
C GLU A 74 12.96 7.16 5.04
N ILE A 75 11.97 8.02 4.78
CA ILE A 75 10.58 7.58 4.58
C ILE A 75 10.49 6.62 3.38
N ARG A 76 11.06 6.99 2.21
CA ARG A 76 11.08 6.11 1.03
C ARG A 76 11.80 4.79 1.33
N GLY A 77 12.93 4.85 2.03
CA GLY A 77 13.69 3.66 2.44
C GLY A 77 12.89 2.74 3.36
N LYS A 78 12.13 3.28 4.31
CA LYS A 78 11.23 2.48 5.16
C LYS A 78 10.11 1.83 4.35
N ILE A 79 9.48 2.55 3.42
CA ILE A 79 8.44 2.02 2.51
C ILE A 79 9.01 0.88 1.65
N GLN A 80 10.23 1.05 1.12
CA GLN A 80 10.92 0.02 0.34
C GLN A 80 11.22 -1.22 1.19
N LYS A 81 11.82 -1.01 2.37
CA LYS A 81 12.14 -2.10 3.31
C LYS A 81 10.91 -2.81 3.84
N ALA A 82 9.77 -2.14 3.94
CA ALA A 82 8.50 -2.76 4.31
C ALA A 82 7.85 -3.54 3.14
N GLY A 83 8.44 -3.51 1.94
CA GLY A 83 7.95 -4.25 0.78
C GLY A 83 6.56 -3.82 0.30
N ILE A 84 6.19 -2.56 0.53
CA ILE A 84 4.86 -2.06 0.18
C ILE A 84 4.72 -1.95 -1.34
N VAL A 85 3.74 -2.66 -1.88
CA VAL A 85 3.40 -2.69 -3.31
C VAL A 85 1.91 -2.45 -3.51
N GLY A 86 1.52 -2.07 -4.73
CA GLY A 86 0.11 -1.90 -5.08
C GLY A 86 -0.63 -3.24 -5.10
N MET A 87 -1.67 -3.39 -4.27
CA MET A 87 -2.40 -4.64 -4.08
C MET A 87 -3.63 -4.77 -4.99
N GLY A 88 -4.09 -3.68 -5.62
CA GLY A 88 -5.27 -3.66 -6.50
C GLY A 88 -4.94 -3.83 -7.99
N GLY A 89 -3.75 -4.31 -8.35
CA GLY A 89 -3.39 -4.43 -9.76
C GLY A 89 -2.00 -5.04 -9.99
N ALA A 90 -1.10 -4.28 -10.61
CA ALA A 90 0.19 -4.78 -11.11
C ALA A 90 1.25 -5.10 -10.03
N GLY A 91 0.97 -4.91 -8.76
CA GLY A 91 1.95 -5.11 -7.69
C GLY A 91 3.12 -4.12 -7.77
N PHE A 92 2.90 -2.92 -8.29
CA PHE A 92 3.96 -1.95 -8.51
C PHE A 92 4.53 -1.44 -7.18
N PRO A 93 5.87 -1.40 -7.01
CA PRO A 93 6.49 -0.98 -5.75
C PRO A 93 6.17 0.49 -5.41
N THR A 94 5.63 0.72 -4.22
CA THR A 94 5.17 2.05 -3.79
C THR A 94 6.32 3.04 -3.67
N HIS A 95 7.51 2.61 -3.19
CA HIS A 95 8.68 3.49 -3.10
C HIS A 95 9.11 4.03 -4.46
N VAL A 96 8.95 3.27 -5.55
CA VAL A 96 9.23 3.72 -6.92
C VAL A 96 8.20 4.76 -7.35
N LYS A 97 6.92 4.51 -7.10
CA LYS A 97 5.83 5.46 -7.39
C LYS A 97 6.02 6.80 -6.65
N LEU A 98 6.55 6.74 -5.43
CA LEU A 98 6.84 7.90 -4.59
C LEU A 98 8.23 8.55 -4.86
N SER A 99 8.91 8.15 -5.94
CA SER A 99 10.20 8.68 -6.38
C SER A 99 10.12 9.28 -7.80
N PRO A 100 9.22 10.26 -8.05
CA PRO A 100 9.14 10.89 -9.37
C PRO A 100 10.42 11.69 -9.66
N LYS A 101 10.72 11.91 -10.95
CA LYS A 101 11.90 12.68 -11.37
C LYS A 101 11.84 14.15 -10.94
N GLU A 102 10.64 14.71 -10.83
CA GLU A 102 10.37 16.11 -10.52
C GLU A 102 9.37 16.20 -9.35
N PRO A 103 9.80 15.86 -8.12
CA PRO A 103 8.90 15.79 -6.96
C PRO A 103 8.25 17.14 -6.61
N GLU A 104 8.90 18.26 -6.97
CA GLU A 104 8.38 19.62 -6.77
C GLU A 104 7.17 19.96 -7.65
N LYS A 105 6.92 19.17 -8.70
CA LYS A 105 5.76 19.33 -9.58
C LYS A 105 4.53 18.57 -9.10
N ILE A 106 4.67 17.70 -8.08
CA ILE A 106 3.55 16.94 -7.54
C ILE A 106 2.67 17.86 -6.71
N LYS A 107 1.45 18.09 -7.18
CA LYS A 107 0.45 18.95 -6.51
C LYS A 107 -0.59 18.16 -5.75
N TYR A 108 -0.84 16.91 -6.15
CA TYR A 108 -1.92 16.09 -5.61
C TYR A 108 -1.46 14.67 -5.35
N ILE A 109 -1.89 14.12 -4.23
CA ILE A 109 -1.82 12.69 -3.90
C ILE A 109 -3.25 12.18 -3.88
N LEU A 110 -3.59 11.30 -4.80
CA LEU A 110 -4.92 10.74 -4.92
C LEU A 110 -4.92 9.31 -4.36
N VAL A 111 -5.67 9.09 -3.30
CA VAL A 111 -5.97 7.75 -2.79
C VAL A 111 -7.17 7.23 -3.54
N ASN A 112 -6.96 6.19 -4.33
CA ASN A 112 -8.02 5.57 -5.12
C ASN A 112 -8.84 4.62 -4.24
N GLY A 113 -9.96 5.13 -3.74
CA GLY A 113 -10.99 4.38 -3.02
C GLY A 113 -12.24 4.11 -3.88
N ALA A 114 -12.16 4.32 -5.20
CA ALA A 114 -13.24 4.02 -6.13
C ALA A 114 -13.25 2.53 -6.47
N GLU A 115 -14.04 1.78 -5.73
CA GLU A 115 -14.20 0.33 -5.83
C GLU A 115 -15.32 0.00 -6.82
N CYS A 116 -15.04 0.21 -8.13
CA CYS A 116 -16.02 0.20 -9.19
C CYS A 116 -16.34 -1.18 -9.77
N GLU A 117 -15.55 -2.22 -9.49
CA GLU A 117 -15.87 -3.58 -9.89
C GLU A 117 -17.02 -4.15 -9.05
N PRO A 118 -18.00 -4.85 -9.68
CA PRO A 118 -19.08 -5.51 -8.97
C PRO A 118 -18.56 -6.50 -7.92
N TYR A 119 -19.22 -6.56 -6.78
CA TYR A 119 -18.96 -7.46 -5.65
C TYR A 119 -17.66 -7.25 -4.89
N LEU A 120 -16.80 -6.31 -5.29
CA LEU A 120 -15.62 -5.95 -4.49
C LEU A 120 -16.02 -5.02 -3.34
N THR A 121 -15.53 -5.34 -2.13
CA THR A 121 -15.81 -4.60 -0.89
C THR A 121 -14.63 -4.52 0.04
N SER A 122 -13.45 -4.97 -0.39
CA SER A 122 -12.23 -5.01 0.43
C SER A 122 -11.77 -3.61 0.86
N ASP A 123 -11.78 -2.65 -0.06
CA ASP A 123 -11.36 -1.29 0.21
C ASP A 123 -12.38 -0.56 1.10
N TYR A 124 -13.67 -0.79 0.85
CA TYR A 124 -14.75 -0.26 1.70
C TYR A 124 -14.64 -0.78 3.14
N ARG A 125 -14.32 -2.06 3.32
CA ARG A 125 -14.10 -2.63 4.67
C ARG A 125 -12.91 -1.95 5.37
N ILE A 126 -11.81 -1.66 4.66
CA ILE A 126 -10.68 -0.92 5.23
C ILE A 126 -11.10 0.49 5.65
N MET A 127 -11.90 1.19 4.83
CA MET A 127 -12.43 2.52 5.18
C MET A 127 -13.27 2.50 6.46
N LEU A 128 -14.02 1.43 6.70
CA LEU A 128 -14.86 1.29 7.88
C LEU A 128 -14.12 0.74 9.11
N GLU A 129 -13.20 -0.19 8.93
CA GLU A 129 -12.55 -0.91 10.02
C GLU A 129 -11.21 -0.30 10.45
N GLN A 130 -10.47 0.34 9.52
CA GLN A 130 -9.14 0.86 9.76
C GLN A 130 -8.92 2.25 9.11
N PRO A 131 -9.87 3.20 9.24
CA PRO A 131 -9.79 4.48 8.54
C PRO A 131 -8.58 5.31 8.99
N GLU A 132 -8.15 5.18 10.25
CA GLU A 132 -6.97 5.86 10.79
C GLU A 132 -5.68 5.43 10.08
N LYS A 133 -5.58 4.15 9.72
CA LYS A 133 -4.42 3.64 8.96
C LYS A 133 -4.41 4.17 7.52
N LEU A 134 -5.59 4.32 6.91
CA LEU A 134 -5.71 4.90 5.58
C LEU A 134 -5.27 6.37 5.59
N VAL A 135 -5.80 7.18 6.50
CA VAL A 135 -5.42 8.59 6.64
C VAL A 135 -3.95 8.73 7.05
N GLY A 136 -3.48 7.87 7.97
CA GLY A 136 -2.06 7.82 8.36
C GLY A 136 -1.13 7.54 7.18
N GLY A 137 -1.49 6.59 6.32
CA GLY A 137 -0.75 6.29 5.09
C GLY A 137 -0.68 7.48 4.13
N LEU A 138 -1.80 8.20 3.95
CA LEU A 138 -1.83 9.42 3.14
C LEU A 138 -0.94 10.51 3.74
N LYS A 139 -0.97 10.71 5.06
CA LYS A 139 -0.08 11.67 5.76
C LYS A 139 1.39 11.33 5.54
N VAL A 140 1.77 10.07 5.61
CA VAL A 140 3.15 9.62 5.30
C VAL A 140 3.53 9.98 3.87
N MET A 141 2.66 9.75 2.89
CA MET A 141 2.92 10.11 1.49
C MET A 141 3.05 11.62 1.29
N LEU A 142 2.21 12.42 1.96
CA LEU A 142 2.25 13.89 1.87
C LEU A 142 3.55 14.48 2.44
N GLN A 143 4.22 13.84 3.40
CA GLN A 143 5.55 14.27 3.87
C GLN A 143 6.62 14.26 2.77
N LEU A 144 6.39 13.55 1.68
CA LEU A 144 7.35 13.45 0.56
C LEU A 144 7.25 14.61 -0.43
N PHE A 145 6.12 15.37 -0.44
CA PHE A 145 5.82 16.36 -1.47
C PHE A 145 5.35 17.67 -0.85
N ASP A 146 6.21 18.68 -0.85
CA ASP A 146 5.94 19.96 -0.22
C ASP A 146 4.77 20.68 -0.89
N GLY A 147 3.77 21.06 -0.08
CA GLY A 147 2.59 21.78 -0.54
C GLY A 147 1.57 20.95 -1.33
N ALA A 148 1.77 19.63 -1.46
CA ALA A 148 0.79 18.76 -2.10
C ALA A 148 -0.48 18.61 -1.25
N LYS A 149 -1.63 18.48 -1.93
CA LYS A 149 -2.91 18.12 -1.32
C LYS A 149 -3.20 16.64 -1.50
N GLY A 150 -3.76 16.04 -0.44
CA GLY A 150 -4.24 14.66 -0.45
C GLY A 150 -5.75 14.60 -0.68
N TYR A 151 -6.17 13.75 -1.61
CA TYR A 151 -7.59 13.46 -1.84
C TYR A 151 -7.86 11.98 -1.62
N ILE A 152 -8.85 11.67 -0.79
CA ILE A 152 -9.39 10.32 -0.63
C ILE A 152 -10.63 10.24 -1.51
N CYS A 153 -10.50 9.56 -2.64
CA CYS A 153 -11.52 9.53 -3.69
C CYS A 153 -12.39 8.29 -3.51
N ILE A 154 -13.67 8.48 -3.22
CA ILE A 154 -14.61 7.39 -2.88
C ILE A 154 -15.88 7.55 -3.70
N GLU A 155 -16.44 6.47 -4.24
CA GLU A 155 -17.74 6.52 -4.93
C GLU A 155 -18.88 6.85 -3.97
N ASP A 156 -19.87 7.62 -4.46
CA ASP A 156 -21.01 8.14 -3.69
C ASP A 156 -21.98 7.05 -3.18
N ASN A 157 -21.81 5.81 -3.64
CA ASN A 157 -22.51 4.63 -3.11
C ASN A 157 -21.93 4.09 -1.78
N LYS A 158 -20.94 4.77 -1.20
CA LYS A 158 -20.28 4.42 0.07
C LYS A 158 -20.48 5.52 1.15
N PRO A 159 -21.72 5.93 1.47
CA PRO A 159 -21.96 7.11 2.34
C PRO A 159 -21.36 6.99 3.73
N GLU A 160 -21.36 5.79 4.34
CA GLU A 160 -20.79 5.59 5.68
C GLU A 160 -19.27 5.74 5.67
N GLY A 161 -18.59 5.23 4.64
CA GLY A 161 -17.13 5.38 4.50
C GLY A 161 -16.74 6.85 4.27
N ILE A 162 -17.53 7.56 3.43
CA ILE A 162 -17.34 8.99 3.19
C ILE A 162 -17.49 9.77 4.49
N ALA A 163 -18.59 9.58 5.23
CA ALA A 163 -18.86 10.30 6.48
C ALA A 163 -17.77 10.06 7.52
N LYS A 164 -17.39 8.80 7.71
CA LYS A 164 -16.35 8.40 8.68
C LYS A 164 -14.98 9.02 8.36
N LEU A 165 -14.59 9.02 7.08
CA LEU A 165 -13.32 9.62 6.68
C LEU A 165 -13.36 11.14 6.69
N GLN A 166 -14.50 11.78 6.39
CA GLN A 166 -14.68 13.22 6.51
C GLN A 166 -14.51 13.68 7.96
N GLU A 167 -15.13 12.97 8.91
CA GLU A 167 -14.97 13.24 10.35
C GLU A 167 -13.50 13.12 10.78
N LEU A 168 -12.81 12.09 10.30
CA LEU A 168 -11.41 11.82 10.67
C LEU A 168 -10.42 12.84 10.10
N VAL A 169 -10.72 13.46 8.96
CA VAL A 169 -9.86 14.48 8.36
C VAL A 169 -10.34 15.90 8.67
N GLU A 170 -11.34 16.07 9.53
CA GLU A 170 -11.79 17.37 9.98
C GLU A 170 -10.64 18.13 10.63
N GLY A 171 -10.36 19.35 10.14
CA GLY A 171 -9.23 20.16 10.60
C GLY A 171 -7.89 19.91 9.89
N GLU A 172 -7.78 18.91 9.03
CA GLU A 172 -6.60 18.71 8.20
C GLU A 172 -6.61 19.66 7.01
N ALA A 173 -5.67 20.62 7.00
CA ALA A 173 -5.66 21.69 5.99
C ALA A 173 -5.36 21.21 4.57
N ASN A 174 -4.74 20.05 4.43
CA ASN A 174 -4.22 19.52 3.16
C ASN A 174 -4.77 18.13 2.78
N ILE A 175 -5.80 17.66 3.47
CA ILE A 175 -6.47 16.38 3.14
C ILE A 175 -7.97 16.62 2.98
N GLU A 176 -8.54 16.05 1.93
CA GLU A 176 -9.96 16.16 1.61
C GLU A 176 -10.51 14.80 1.17
N VAL A 177 -11.74 14.49 1.59
CA VAL A 177 -12.50 13.35 1.05
C VAL A 177 -13.29 13.83 -0.14
N GLN A 178 -13.04 13.26 -1.31
CA GLN A 178 -13.67 13.61 -2.57
C GLN A 178 -14.67 12.54 -2.98
N PRO A 179 -15.98 12.77 -2.78
CA PRO A 179 -17.01 11.89 -3.32
C PRO A 179 -17.02 11.93 -4.86
N LEU A 180 -17.04 10.77 -5.48
CA LEU A 180 -17.11 10.59 -6.93
C LEU A 180 -18.39 9.89 -7.32
N LYS A 181 -18.92 10.22 -8.50
CA LYS A 181 -20.10 9.55 -9.03
C LYS A 181 -19.80 8.06 -9.28
N THR A 182 -20.65 7.19 -8.75
CA THR A 182 -20.59 5.75 -9.00
C THR A 182 -20.77 5.46 -10.48
N LYS A 183 -19.77 4.87 -11.11
CA LYS A 183 -19.77 4.41 -12.50
C LYS A 183 -18.59 3.49 -12.78
N TYR A 184 -18.69 2.67 -13.81
CA TYR A 184 -17.58 1.86 -14.30
C TYR A 184 -16.95 2.52 -15.54
N PRO A 185 -15.60 2.69 -15.63
CA PRO A 185 -14.56 2.32 -14.67
C PRO A 185 -14.04 3.54 -13.88
N GLN A 186 -14.74 3.98 -12.83
CA GLN A 186 -14.35 5.16 -12.04
C GLN A 186 -12.99 5.00 -11.35
N GLY A 187 -12.63 3.78 -10.94
CA GLY A 187 -11.34 3.47 -10.31
C GLY A 187 -10.17 3.35 -11.29
N ALA A 188 -10.39 3.43 -12.60
CA ALA A 188 -9.30 3.49 -13.56
C ALA A 188 -8.48 4.77 -13.35
N GLU A 189 -7.15 4.64 -13.22
CA GLU A 189 -6.24 5.72 -12.80
C GLU A 189 -6.50 7.05 -13.54
N ARG A 190 -6.55 7.03 -14.88
CA ARG A 190 -6.78 8.24 -15.68
C ARG A 190 -8.18 8.82 -15.49
N MET A 191 -9.18 7.97 -15.30
CA MET A 191 -10.56 8.41 -15.04
C MET A 191 -10.67 9.11 -13.69
N LEU A 192 -10.03 8.54 -12.67
CA LEU A 192 -9.98 9.13 -11.33
C LEU A 192 -9.27 10.48 -11.35
N ILE A 193 -8.08 10.55 -11.97
CA ILE A 193 -7.33 11.81 -12.10
C ILE A 193 -8.20 12.87 -12.76
N TYR A 194 -8.81 12.56 -13.91
CA TYR A 194 -9.69 13.49 -14.62
C TYR A 194 -10.90 13.93 -13.78
N ALA A 195 -11.51 13.00 -13.04
CA ALA A 195 -12.67 13.33 -12.21
C ALA A 195 -12.34 14.28 -11.05
N VAL A 196 -11.10 14.29 -10.58
CA VAL A 196 -10.65 15.10 -9.43
C VAL A 196 -9.97 16.40 -9.88
N THR A 197 -9.23 16.38 -10.97
CA THR A 197 -8.35 17.49 -11.35
C THR A 197 -8.77 18.22 -12.64
N GLY A 198 -9.68 17.68 -13.44
CA GLY A 198 -10.16 18.23 -14.70
C GLY A 198 -9.34 17.73 -15.91
#